data_4adff14d0a83d8f91f85948b33728cb7
#
_entry.id   4adff14d0a83d8f91f85948b33728cb7
#
_cell.length_a   1.000
_cell.length_b   1.000
_cell.length_c   1.000
_cell.angle_alpha   90.00
_cell.angle_beta   90.00
_cell.angle_gamma   90.00
#
_symmetry.space_group_name_H-M   'P 1'
#
loop_
_entity.id
_entity.type
_entity.pdbx_description
1 polymer ?
#
loop_
_entity_poly.entity_id
_entity_poly.type
_entity_poly.pdbx_seq_one_letter_code
_entity_poly.pdbx_strand_id
1 'polypeptide(L)'
;MNPVHLLRLTAGRTQQDLATLAATSQSAIAAYEGDRKSPTWRTVERLAQAAGFEVDVRFVPPLTREERRSLLLHEAVAARLRAEPEAVLSRARASLARMRALHPGARLLFDEWQCLLRRPLEALLPVLTDPTPWARELRHVTPFTGVLSAAERAQVYHAFAQRERSGASDDTVSLDQAS
;
A
#
# COMPACT_ATOMS: atom_id res chain seq x y z
N MET A 1 -6.50 -7.49 -5.03
CA MET A 1 -6.64 -8.41 -3.85
C MET A 1 -8.11 -8.49 -3.52
N ASN A 2 -8.65 -9.70 -3.38
CA ASN A 2 -10.07 -9.93 -3.12
C ASN A 2 -10.44 -9.52 -1.67
N PRO A 3 -11.49 -8.72 -1.45
CA PRO A 3 -11.83 -8.21 -0.11
C PRO A 3 -12.25 -9.32 0.87
N VAL A 4 -12.87 -10.40 0.42
CA VAL A 4 -13.26 -11.53 1.28
C VAL A 4 -12.04 -12.32 1.72
N HIS A 5 -11.08 -12.53 0.82
CA HIS A 5 -9.81 -13.18 1.15
C HIS A 5 -9.01 -12.36 2.15
N LEU A 6 -8.92 -11.04 1.95
CA LEU A 6 -8.24 -10.13 2.88
C LEU A 6 -8.89 -10.17 4.27
N LEU A 7 -10.23 -10.06 4.34
CA LEU A 7 -10.97 -10.14 5.60
C LEU A 7 -10.65 -11.44 6.35
N ARG A 8 -10.72 -12.57 5.66
CA ARG A 8 -10.46 -13.89 6.28
C ARG A 8 -9.03 -14.00 6.85
N LEU A 9 -8.04 -13.54 6.10
CA LEU A 9 -6.65 -13.51 6.57
C LEU A 9 -6.48 -12.59 7.78
N THR A 10 -7.06 -11.39 7.74
CA THR A 10 -7.00 -10.43 8.85
C THR A 10 -7.69 -11.00 10.11
N ALA A 11 -8.78 -11.73 9.93
CA ALA A 11 -9.49 -12.39 11.03
C ALA A 11 -8.79 -13.68 11.53
N GLY A 12 -7.74 -14.17 10.88
CA GLY A 12 -7.08 -15.43 11.22
C GLY A 12 -8.00 -16.65 11.10
N ARG A 13 -8.95 -16.65 10.14
CA ARG A 13 -9.99 -17.67 10.00
C ARG A 13 -9.78 -18.54 8.76
N THR A 14 -10.31 -19.78 8.83
CA THR A 14 -10.48 -20.62 7.64
C THR A 14 -11.73 -20.19 6.86
N GLN A 15 -11.86 -20.64 5.61
CA GLN A 15 -13.08 -20.42 4.82
C GLN A 15 -14.32 -20.98 5.51
N GLN A 16 -14.20 -22.14 6.15
CA GLN A 16 -15.27 -22.78 6.89
C GLN A 16 -15.70 -21.96 8.12
N ASP A 17 -14.71 -21.42 8.89
CA ASP A 17 -15.02 -20.61 10.06
C ASP A 17 -15.75 -19.33 9.67
N LEU A 18 -15.26 -18.62 8.64
CA LEU A 18 -15.92 -17.41 8.15
C LEU A 18 -17.34 -17.69 7.63
N ALA A 19 -17.52 -18.82 6.95
CA ALA A 19 -18.83 -19.25 6.47
C ALA A 19 -19.80 -19.50 7.63
N THR A 20 -19.36 -20.18 8.67
CA THR A 20 -20.14 -20.47 9.89
C THR A 20 -20.52 -19.19 10.61
N LEU A 21 -19.55 -18.28 10.86
CA LEU A 21 -19.78 -16.98 11.51
C LEU A 21 -20.80 -16.12 10.76
N ALA A 22 -20.73 -16.11 9.43
CA ALA A 22 -21.57 -15.29 8.58
C ALA A 22 -22.86 -15.99 8.10
N ALA A 23 -23.21 -17.15 8.67
CA ALA A 23 -24.38 -17.96 8.27
C ALA A 23 -24.47 -18.17 6.75
N THR A 24 -23.36 -18.59 6.13
CA THR A 24 -23.27 -18.88 4.69
C THR A 24 -22.54 -20.20 4.45
N SER A 25 -22.36 -20.63 3.21
CA SER A 25 -21.65 -21.86 2.87
C SER A 25 -20.16 -21.60 2.61
N GLN A 26 -19.31 -22.58 2.94
CA GLN A 26 -17.89 -22.53 2.60
C GLN A 26 -17.67 -22.41 1.09
N SER A 27 -18.52 -23.05 0.26
CA SER A 27 -18.47 -22.93 -1.19
C SER A 27 -18.75 -21.51 -1.69
N ALA A 28 -19.62 -20.74 -1.01
CA ALA A 28 -19.85 -19.33 -1.33
C ALA A 28 -18.60 -18.48 -1.02
N ILE A 29 -17.96 -18.70 0.13
CA ILE A 29 -16.69 -18.01 0.47
C ILE A 29 -15.62 -18.35 -0.56
N ALA A 30 -15.43 -19.63 -0.89
CA ALA A 30 -14.48 -20.08 -1.90
C ALA A 30 -14.75 -19.51 -3.29
N ALA A 31 -16.03 -19.34 -3.66
CA ALA A 31 -16.42 -18.72 -4.93
C ALA A 31 -16.08 -17.22 -4.97
N TYR A 32 -16.27 -16.50 -3.86
CA TYR A 32 -15.85 -15.10 -3.73
C TYR A 32 -14.34 -14.96 -3.79
N GLU A 33 -13.58 -15.72 -3.00
CA GLU A 33 -12.13 -15.65 -2.95
C GLU A 33 -11.45 -16.02 -4.27
N GLY A 34 -12.04 -16.95 -5.03
CA GLY A 34 -11.55 -17.38 -6.33
C GLY A 34 -12.08 -16.52 -7.50
N ASP A 35 -12.69 -15.36 -7.23
CA ASP A 35 -13.27 -14.44 -8.23
C ASP A 35 -14.29 -15.08 -9.19
N ARG A 36 -14.81 -16.26 -8.85
CA ARG A 36 -15.90 -16.93 -9.60
C ARG A 36 -17.26 -16.28 -9.39
N LYS A 37 -17.39 -15.50 -8.31
CA LYS A 37 -18.56 -14.71 -7.98
C LYS A 37 -18.13 -13.43 -7.28
N SER A 38 -18.67 -12.30 -7.73
CA SER A 38 -18.47 -11.00 -7.05
C SER A 38 -19.43 -10.85 -5.88
N PRO A 39 -18.92 -10.61 -4.64
CA PRO A 39 -19.79 -10.26 -3.53
C PRO A 39 -20.35 -8.85 -3.72
N THR A 40 -21.62 -8.62 -3.35
CA THR A 40 -22.13 -7.26 -3.22
C THR A 40 -21.48 -6.55 -2.04
N TRP A 41 -21.52 -5.20 -2.03
CA TRP A 41 -21.07 -4.42 -0.88
C TRP A 41 -21.71 -4.88 0.42
N ARG A 42 -23.03 -5.04 0.44
CA ARG A 42 -23.80 -5.56 1.59
C ARG A 42 -23.30 -6.94 2.05
N THR A 43 -22.85 -7.78 1.12
CA THR A 43 -22.26 -9.07 1.47
C THR A 43 -20.94 -8.90 2.19
N VAL A 44 -20.08 -8.01 1.70
CA VAL A 44 -18.77 -7.71 2.34
C VAL A 44 -18.97 -7.17 3.75
N GLU A 45 -19.86 -6.19 3.93
CA GLU A 45 -20.21 -5.63 5.24
C GLU A 45 -20.69 -6.70 6.23
N ARG A 46 -21.63 -7.55 5.79
CA ARG A 46 -22.19 -8.62 6.61
C ARG A 46 -21.10 -9.63 7.03
N LEU A 47 -20.21 -10.00 6.11
CA LEU A 47 -19.10 -10.90 6.40
C LEU A 47 -18.11 -10.26 7.41
N ALA A 48 -17.81 -8.98 7.24
CA ALA A 48 -16.93 -8.24 8.14
C ALA A 48 -17.52 -8.13 9.55
N GLN A 49 -18.77 -7.72 9.67
CA GLN A 49 -19.48 -7.63 10.96
C GLN A 49 -19.54 -8.98 11.67
N ALA A 50 -19.82 -10.08 10.94
CA ALA A 50 -19.83 -11.41 11.50
C ALA A 50 -18.45 -11.86 12.02
N ALA A 51 -17.38 -11.36 11.42
CA ALA A 51 -16.00 -11.59 11.82
C ALA A 51 -15.50 -10.60 12.90
N GLY A 52 -16.32 -9.64 13.33
CA GLY A 52 -15.98 -8.64 14.34
C GLY A 52 -15.21 -7.42 13.80
N PHE A 53 -15.37 -7.13 12.51
CA PHE A 53 -14.71 -5.99 11.84
C PHE A 53 -15.73 -5.00 11.28
N GLU A 54 -15.32 -3.74 11.22
CA GLU A 54 -15.98 -2.70 10.43
C GLU A 54 -15.26 -2.55 9.08
N VAL A 55 -15.99 -2.08 8.07
CA VAL A 55 -15.42 -1.83 6.73
C VAL A 55 -15.26 -0.33 6.53
N ASP A 56 -14.03 0.12 6.36
CA ASP A 56 -13.70 1.50 5.95
C ASP A 56 -13.45 1.52 4.44
N VAL A 57 -14.14 2.39 3.70
CA VAL A 57 -13.97 2.59 2.26
C VAL A 57 -13.42 3.96 1.99
N ARG A 58 -12.31 3.99 1.28
CA ARG A 58 -11.67 5.22 0.86
C ARG A 58 -11.62 5.32 -0.66
N PHE A 59 -12.18 6.40 -1.19
CA PHE A 59 -12.01 6.75 -2.59
C PHE A 59 -10.71 7.55 -2.74
N VAL A 60 -9.76 6.98 -3.46
CA VAL A 60 -8.45 7.61 -3.67
C VAL A 60 -8.33 7.95 -5.16
N PRO A 61 -7.97 9.19 -5.53
CA PRO A 61 -7.71 9.53 -6.92
C PRO A 61 -6.65 8.60 -7.52
N PRO A 62 -6.76 8.22 -8.79
CA PRO A 62 -5.77 7.36 -9.43
C PRO A 62 -4.38 7.99 -9.33
N LEU A 63 -3.38 7.15 -9.14
CA LEU A 63 -1.98 7.59 -9.09
C LEU A 63 -1.53 8.01 -10.49
N THR A 64 -0.86 9.15 -10.57
CA THR A 64 -0.09 9.52 -11.77
C THR A 64 1.08 8.54 -11.97
N ARG A 65 1.68 8.57 -13.14
CA ARG A 65 2.87 7.75 -13.43
C ARG A 65 4.02 8.01 -12.44
N GLU A 66 4.24 9.27 -12.12
CA GLU A 66 5.28 9.68 -11.15
C GLU A 66 4.96 9.21 -9.73
N GLU A 67 3.72 9.29 -9.31
CA GLU A 67 3.28 8.80 -8.00
C GLU A 67 3.38 7.28 -7.89
N ARG A 68 3.04 6.53 -8.96
CA ARG A 68 3.26 5.07 -8.99
C ARG A 68 4.74 4.72 -8.85
N ARG A 69 5.61 5.46 -9.55
CA ARG A 69 7.07 5.29 -9.45
C ARG A 69 7.58 5.60 -8.04
N SER A 70 7.10 6.69 -7.44
CA SER A 70 7.42 7.08 -6.06
C SER A 70 6.96 6.01 -5.07
N LEU A 71 5.77 5.45 -5.26
CA LEU A 71 5.24 4.39 -4.41
C LEU A 71 6.14 3.15 -4.43
N LEU A 72 6.56 2.68 -5.62
CA LEU A 72 7.47 1.53 -5.75
C LEU A 72 8.83 1.77 -5.08
N LEU A 73 9.36 3.00 -5.16
CA LEU A 73 10.57 3.35 -4.42
C LEU A 73 10.36 3.25 -2.92
N HIS A 74 9.21 3.68 -2.41
CA HIS A 74 8.91 3.62 -0.99
C HIS A 74 8.56 2.19 -0.52
N GLU A 75 8.04 1.32 -1.39
CA GLU A 75 7.95 -0.13 -1.12
C GLU A 75 9.34 -0.74 -0.89
N ALA A 76 10.32 -0.40 -1.74
CA ALA A 76 11.71 -0.84 -1.57
C ALA A 76 12.34 -0.25 -0.29
N VAL A 77 12.06 1.02 0.03
CA VAL A 77 12.47 1.64 1.31
C VAL A 77 11.84 0.91 2.50
N ALA A 78 10.55 0.56 2.42
CA ALA A 78 9.86 -0.17 3.48
C ALA A 78 10.46 -1.57 3.69
N ALA A 79 10.86 -2.26 2.61
CA ALA A 79 11.57 -3.54 2.69
C ALA A 79 12.94 -3.38 3.38
N ARG A 80 13.70 -2.35 3.01
CA ARG A 80 14.99 -2.05 3.63
C ARG A 80 14.83 -1.67 5.11
N LEU A 81 13.81 -0.90 5.43
CA LEU A 81 13.48 -0.50 6.80
C LEU A 81 13.13 -1.70 7.69
N ARG A 82 12.45 -2.72 7.14
CA ARG A 82 12.20 -3.98 7.87
C ARG A 82 13.49 -4.76 8.13
N ALA A 83 14.41 -4.78 7.17
CA ALA A 83 15.67 -5.52 7.26
C ALA A 83 16.67 -4.85 8.21
N GLU A 84 16.77 -3.51 8.19
CA GLU A 84 17.78 -2.75 8.90
C GLU A 84 17.16 -1.49 9.59
N PRO A 85 16.24 -1.66 10.55
CA PRO A 85 15.42 -0.56 11.08
C PRO A 85 16.26 0.55 11.69
N GLU A 86 17.23 0.25 12.55
CA GLU A 86 18.02 1.25 13.25
C GLU A 86 18.90 2.09 12.31
N ALA A 87 19.54 1.44 11.34
CA ALA A 87 20.40 2.11 10.37
C ALA A 87 19.60 3.05 9.46
N VAL A 88 18.43 2.59 8.99
CA VAL A 88 17.54 3.36 8.12
C VAL A 88 16.91 4.53 8.88
N LEU A 89 16.39 4.31 10.09
CA LEU A 89 15.79 5.36 10.91
C LEU A 89 16.82 6.43 11.31
N SER A 90 18.04 6.04 11.65
CA SER A 90 19.13 6.99 11.95
C SER A 90 19.41 7.90 10.75
N ARG A 91 19.55 7.32 9.54
CA ARG A 91 19.72 8.09 8.30
C ARG A 91 18.54 9.03 8.02
N ALA A 92 17.32 8.53 8.17
CA ALA A 92 16.12 9.31 7.93
C ALA A 92 16.03 10.51 8.89
N ARG A 93 16.33 10.33 10.18
CA ARG A 93 16.35 11.42 11.16
C ARG A 93 17.42 12.47 10.80
N ALA A 94 18.62 12.04 10.42
CA ALA A 94 19.69 12.95 10.00
C ALA A 94 19.32 13.70 8.70
N SER A 95 18.69 13.02 7.74
CA SER A 95 18.18 13.62 6.50
C SER A 95 17.11 14.66 6.81
N LEU A 96 16.12 14.32 7.65
CA LEU A 96 15.05 15.23 8.05
C LEU A 96 15.60 16.51 8.70
N ALA A 97 16.58 16.38 9.58
CA ALA A 97 17.20 17.53 10.23
C ALA A 97 17.84 18.49 9.20
N ARG A 98 18.55 17.97 8.20
CA ARG A 98 19.11 18.77 7.11
C ARG A 98 18.03 19.43 6.25
N MET A 99 16.97 18.68 5.87
CA MET A 99 15.89 19.20 5.04
C MET A 99 15.14 20.34 5.74
N ARG A 100 14.90 20.22 7.03
CA ARG A 100 14.25 21.29 7.84
C ARG A 100 15.05 22.59 7.83
N ALA A 101 16.38 22.51 7.87
CA ALA A 101 17.26 23.68 7.82
C ALA A 101 17.23 24.38 6.45
N LEU A 102 17.07 23.60 5.36
CA LEU A 102 17.15 24.10 3.99
C LEU A 102 15.79 24.56 3.42
N HIS A 103 14.68 24.00 3.90
CA HIS A 103 13.35 24.20 3.31
C HIS A 103 12.29 24.62 4.35
N PRO A 104 12.34 25.86 4.86
CA PRO A 104 11.41 26.30 5.92
C PRO A 104 9.93 26.29 5.49
N GLY A 105 9.66 26.40 4.18
CA GLY A 105 8.28 26.38 3.64
C GLY A 105 7.54 25.04 3.77
N ALA A 106 8.28 23.91 3.93
CA ALA A 106 7.70 22.57 4.09
C ALA A 106 7.61 22.12 5.56
N ARG A 107 7.65 23.07 6.50
CA ARG A 107 7.76 22.79 7.94
C ARG A 107 6.70 21.82 8.45
N LEU A 108 5.45 21.99 8.05
CA LEU A 108 4.35 21.12 8.51
C LEU A 108 4.56 19.65 8.12
N LEU A 109 5.00 19.39 6.89
CA LEU A 109 5.29 18.03 6.43
C LEU A 109 6.52 17.44 7.14
N PHE A 110 7.50 18.26 7.47
CA PHE A 110 8.65 17.81 8.25
C PHE A 110 8.31 17.55 9.73
N ASP A 111 7.40 18.31 10.32
CA ASP A 111 6.90 18.05 11.66
C ASP A 111 6.12 16.72 11.70
N GLU A 112 5.33 16.44 10.66
CA GLU A 112 4.63 15.17 10.51
C GLU A 112 5.61 13.99 10.38
N TRP A 113 6.65 14.11 9.53
CA TRP A 113 7.71 13.12 9.44
C TRP A 113 8.43 12.91 10.78
N GLN A 114 8.67 13.98 11.54
CA GLN A 114 9.29 13.88 12.86
C GLN A 114 8.42 13.08 13.83
N CYS A 115 7.11 13.27 13.80
CA CYS A 115 6.16 12.47 14.58
C CYS A 115 6.15 11.00 14.13
N LEU A 116 6.09 10.74 12.83
CA LEU A 116 6.08 9.39 12.27
C LEU A 116 7.35 8.60 12.59
N LEU A 117 8.53 9.23 12.50
CA LEU A 117 9.83 8.59 12.81
C LEU A 117 10.04 8.28 14.30
N ARG A 118 9.13 8.71 15.18
CA ARG A 118 9.11 8.36 16.61
C ARG A 118 8.14 7.22 16.91
N ARG A 119 7.25 6.88 15.96
CA ARG A 119 6.27 5.80 16.14
C ARG A 119 6.93 4.43 16.00
N PRO A 120 6.29 3.37 16.53
CA PRO A 120 6.68 2.00 16.24
C PRO A 120 6.73 1.72 14.73
N LEU A 121 7.60 0.81 14.33
CA LEU A 121 7.82 0.45 12.93
C LEU A 121 6.54 0.04 12.21
N GLU A 122 5.68 -0.71 12.90
CA GLU A 122 4.40 -1.20 12.41
C GLU A 122 3.42 -0.09 12.04
N ALA A 123 3.54 1.08 12.69
CA ALA A 123 2.73 2.26 12.39
C ALA A 123 3.35 3.14 11.28
N LEU A 124 4.68 3.09 11.11
CA LEU A 124 5.39 3.87 10.08
C LEU A 124 5.32 3.20 8.70
N LEU A 125 5.49 1.88 8.65
CA LEU A 125 5.57 1.13 7.38
C LEU A 125 4.34 1.32 6.47
N PRO A 126 3.09 1.28 6.96
CA PRO A 126 1.92 1.52 6.12
C PRO A 126 1.92 2.90 5.47
N VAL A 127 2.41 3.94 6.15
CA VAL A 127 2.45 5.32 5.63
C VAL A 127 3.33 5.43 4.39
N LEU A 128 4.43 4.67 4.32
CA LEU A 128 5.33 4.69 3.17
C LEU A 128 4.64 4.21 1.88
N THR A 129 3.67 3.31 2.00
CA THR A 129 3.00 2.66 0.87
C THR A 129 1.51 3.03 0.74
N ASP A 130 1.03 3.98 1.56
CA ASP A 130 -0.34 4.47 1.52
C ASP A 130 -0.57 5.28 0.23
N PRO A 131 -1.59 4.96 -0.61
CA PRO A 131 -1.88 5.68 -1.84
C PRO A 131 -2.67 6.99 -1.62
N THR A 132 -3.05 7.33 -0.40
CA THR A 132 -3.84 8.54 -0.09
C THR A 132 -3.11 9.84 -0.45
N PRO A 133 -3.84 10.93 -0.74
CA PRO A 133 -3.25 12.23 -1.03
C PRO A 133 -2.29 12.72 0.06
N TRP A 134 -2.66 12.54 1.35
CA TRP A 134 -1.80 12.90 2.46
C TRP A 134 -0.44 12.19 2.42
N ALA A 135 -0.43 10.88 2.22
CA ALA A 135 0.81 10.12 2.15
C ALA A 135 1.63 10.44 0.88
N ARG A 136 0.97 10.85 -0.23
CA ARG A 136 1.64 11.35 -1.44
C ARG A 136 2.42 12.63 -1.13
N GLU A 137 1.79 13.61 -0.47
CA GLU A 137 2.45 14.85 -0.04
C GLU A 137 3.66 14.56 0.86
N LEU A 138 3.53 13.66 1.81
CA LEU A 138 4.66 13.24 2.65
C LEU A 138 5.81 12.64 1.82
N ARG A 139 5.50 11.82 0.80
CA ARG A 139 6.54 11.23 -0.07
C ARG A 139 7.28 12.26 -0.91
N HIS A 140 6.67 13.41 -1.26
CA HIS A 140 7.37 14.49 -1.96
C HIS A 140 8.53 15.07 -1.14
N VAL A 141 8.42 15.07 0.17
CA VAL A 141 9.46 15.56 1.10
C VAL A 141 10.02 14.43 1.96
N THR A 142 10.21 13.26 1.38
CA THR A 142 10.63 12.06 2.10
C THR A 142 12.02 12.19 2.72
N PRO A 143 12.21 11.85 4.00
CA PRO A 143 13.52 11.83 4.63
C PRO A 143 14.34 10.58 4.28
N PHE A 144 13.77 9.63 3.55
CA PHE A 144 14.42 8.37 3.17
C PHE A 144 15.30 8.48 1.91
N THR A 145 15.56 9.69 1.44
CA THR A 145 16.51 9.93 0.34
C THR A 145 17.89 9.37 0.69
N GLY A 146 18.46 8.56 -0.22
CA GLY A 146 19.78 7.94 -0.01
C GLY A 146 19.76 6.65 0.83
N VAL A 147 18.59 6.16 1.25
CA VAL A 147 18.45 4.84 1.90
C VAL A 147 18.74 3.72 0.90
N LEU A 148 18.20 3.84 -0.31
CA LEU A 148 18.49 2.93 -1.40
C LEU A 148 19.76 3.36 -2.15
N SER A 149 20.61 2.40 -2.46
CA SER A 149 21.78 2.59 -3.33
C SER A 149 21.36 2.95 -4.76
N ALA A 150 22.29 3.40 -5.57
CA ALA A 150 22.05 3.66 -6.99
C ALA A 150 21.58 2.40 -7.74
N ALA A 151 22.17 1.25 -7.42
CA ALA A 151 21.82 -0.03 -8.03
C ALA A 151 20.38 -0.47 -7.65
N GLU A 152 20.01 -0.38 -6.39
CA GLU A 152 18.65 -0.69 -5.93
C GLU A 152 17.60 0.22 -6.59
N ARG A 153 17.88 1.52 -6.68
CA ARG A 153 16.99 2.45 -7.40
C ARG A 153 16.84 2.08 -8.88
N ALA A 154 17.95 1.73 -9.54
CA ALA A 154 17.92 1.30 -10.94
C ALA A 154 17.09 0.04 -11.14
N GLN A 155 17.18 -0.93 -10.24
CA GLN A 155 16.33 -2.14 -10.25
C GLN A 155 14.84 -1.79 -10.11
N VAL A 156 14.47 -0.90 -9.19
CA VAL A 156 13.08 -0.44 -9.04
C VAL A 156 12.58 0.24 -10.32
N TYR A 157 13.39 1.12 -10.93
CA TYR A 157 13.02 1.80 -12.17
C TYR A 157 12.88 0.83 -13.35
N HIS A 158 13.73 -0.16 -13.42
CA HIS A 158 13.64 -1.20 -14.46
C HIS A 158 12.37 -2.03 -14.31
N ALA A 159 12.07 -2.49 -13.09
CA ALA A 159 10.85 -3.22 -12.76
C ALA A 159 9.58 -2.38 -13.05
N PHE A 160 9.61 -1.08 -12.75
CA PHE A 160 8.53 -0.16 -13.09
C PHE A 160 8.31 -0.06 -14.58
N ALA A 161 9.39 0.15 -15.35
CA ALA A 161 9.32 0.24 -16.82
C ALA A 161 8.82 -1.06 -17.48
N GLN A 162 9.12 -2.22 -16.91
CA GLN A 162 8.59 -3.50 -17.37
C GLN A 162 7.08 -3.61 -17.11
N ARG A 163 6.61 -3.26 -15.91
CA ARG A 163 5.17 -3.28 -15.55
C ARG A 163 4.35 -2.35 -16.44
N GLU A 164 4.84 -1.14 -16.70
CA GLU A 164 4.16 -0.18 -17.59
C GLU A 164 4.03 -0.72 -19.02
N ARG A 165 5.03 -1.42 -19.53
CA ARG A 165 4.97 -2.05 -20.85
C ARG A 165 3.98 -3.21 -20.91
N SER A 166 3.94 -4.05 -19.87
CA SER A 166 3.01 -5.19 -19.79
C SER A 166 1.57 -4.72 -19.64
N GLY A 167 1.31 -3.68 -18.82
CA GLY A 167 -0.03 -3.11 -18.64
C GLY A 167 -0.57 -2.43 -19.91
N ALA A 168 0.30 -1.78 -20.69
CA ALA A 168 -0.09 -1.18 -21.97
C ALA A 168 -0.44 -2.23 -23.04
N SER A 169 0.07 -3.46 -22.91
CA SER A 169 -0.23 -4.56 -23.85
C SER A 169 -1.59 -5.21 -23.55
N ASP A 170 -2.02 -5.26 -22.28
CA ASP A 170 -3.32 -5.80 -21.89
C ASP A 170 -4.48 -4.87 -22.26
N ASP A 171 -4.30 -3.55 -22.17
CA ASP A 171 -5.33 -2.57 -22.54
C ASP A 171 -5.60 -2.56 -24.06
N THR A 172 -4.59 -2.85 -24.90
CA THR A 172 -4.74 -2.91 -26.35
C THR A 172 -5.50 -4.15 -26.81
N VAL A 173 -5.35 -5.27 -26.13
CA VAL A 173 -6.06 -6.53 -26.47
C VAL A 173 -7.53 -6.47 -26.09
N SER A 174 -7.91 -5.72 -25.05
CA SER A 174 -9.29 -5.59 -24.59
C SER A 174 -10.17 -4.70 -25.50
N LEU A 175 -9.57 -3.78 -26.25
CA LEU A 175 -10.30 -2.90 -27.18
C LEU A 175 -10.61 -3.57 -28.54
N ASP A 176 -9.83 -4.57 -28.94
CA ASP A 176 -10.01 -5.28 -30.21
C ASP A 176 -11.08 -6.39 -30.14
N GLN A 177 -11.57 -6.75 -28.95
CA GLN A 177 -12.62 -7.76 -28.75
C GLN A 177 -14.02 -7.17 -28.55
N ALA A 178 -14.16 -5.83 -28.60
CA ALA A 178 -15.42 -5.11 -28.41
C ALA A 178 -15.98 -4.46 -29.69
N SER A 179 -15.47 -4.85 -30.90
CA SER A 179 -15.97 -4.38 -32.20
C SER A 179 -16.68 -5.47 -32.96
#